data_e01eb441d84995957623a747c31826ee
#
_entry.id   e01eb441d84995957623a747c31826ee
#
_cell.length_a   1.000
_cell.length_b   1.000
_cell.length_c   1.000
_cell.angle_alpha   90.00
_cell.angle_beta   90.00
_cell.angle_gamma   90.00
#
_symmetry.space_group_name_H-M   'P 1'
#
loop_
_entity.id
_entity.type
_entity.pdbx_description
1 polymer ?
#
loop_
_entity_poly.entity_id
_entity_poly.type
_entity_poly.pdbx_seq_one_letter_code
_entity_poly.pdbx_strand_id
1 'polypeptide(L)'
;MKKISTLFGTFLKIGAFTFGGGYAMVALLEHEFVEEKQWMSREEFLDMVAIAESTPGPVAVNSATYIGYKIGGTAGAAASTAAVSLPSFVVIYIISLFFDRFLSLTVVANAFKGIQACVVYLILSAGLKMLKQLKKDTFDLCILAAVSFSSIYYILLSGAAGVLVWLVKKAGAGK
;
A
#
# COMPACT_ATOMS: atom_id res chain seq x y z
N MET A 1 0.42 -26.75 10.56
CA MET A 1 1.66 -26.64 9.77
C MET A 1 1.40 -26.62 8.25
N LYS A 2 0.60 -27.53 7.66
CA LYS A 2 0.30 -27.52 6.20
C LYS A 2 -0.26 -26.19 5.66
N LYS A 3 -1.16 -25.53 6.40
CA LYS A 3 -1.75 -24.24 5.96
C LYS A 3 -0.73 -23.10 5.87
N ILE A 4 0.22 -23.01 6.80
CA ILE A 4 1.25 -21.95 6.81
C ILE A 4 2.24 -22.17 5.64
N SER A 5 2.63 -23.41 5.34
CA SER A 5 3.48 -23.71 4.20
C SER A 5 2.80 -23.38 2.87
N THR A 6 1.50 -23.69 2.72
CA THR A 6 0.73 -23.32 1.54
C THR A 6 0.60 -21.79 1.43
N LEU A 7 0.35 -21.11 2.54
CA LEU A 7 0.27 -19.66 2.63
C LEU A 7 1.59 -19.00 2.17
N PHE A 8 2.72 -19.50 2.68
CA PHE A 8 4.05 -19.05 2.27
C PHE A 8 4.29 -19.21 0.76
N GLY A 9 4.02 -20.40 0.22
CA GLY A 9 4.17 -20.67 -1.22
C GLY A 9 3.28 -19.79 -2.10
N THR A 10 2.03 -19.57 -1.68
CA THR A 10 1.09 -18.69 -2.39
C THR A 10 1.60 -17.24 -2.40
N PHE A 11 1.99 -16.69 -1.26
CA PHE A 11 2.49 -15.32 -1.21
C PHE A 11 3.85 -15.14 -1.87
N LEU A 12 4.70 -16.16 -1.86
CA LEU A 12 5.96 -16.16 -2.62
C LEU A 12 5.69 -16.07 -4.13
N LYS A 13 4.74 -16.86 -4.63
CA LYS A 13 4.28 -16.82 -6.03
C LYS A 13 3.72 -15.44 -6.38
N ILE A 14 2.82 -14.92 -5.54
CA ILE A 14 2.22 -13.59 -5.74
C ILE A 14 3.32 -12.52 -5.77
N GLY A 15 4.24 -12.52 -4.79
CA GLY A 15 5.35 -11.55 -4.74
C GLY A 15 6.31 -11.63 -5.92
N ALA A 16 6.52 -12.82 -6.49
CA ALA A 16 7.41 -13.04 -7.63
C ALA A 16 6.79 -12.60 -8.97
N PHE A 17 5.49 -12.79 -9.14
CA PHE A 17 4.80 -12.55 -10.43
C PHE A 17 3.99 -11.27 -10.48
N THR A 18 3.82 -10.57 -9.35
CA THR A 18 3.08 -9.30 -9.33
C THR A 18 4.03 -8.13 -9.50
N PHE A 19 4.20 -7.69 -10.74
CA PHE A 19 4.91 -6.46 -11.04
C PHE A 19 3.94 -5.28 -10.96
N GLY A 20 4.16 -4.37 -10.00
CA GLY A 20 3.49 -3.08 -10.00
C GLY A 20 2.49 -2.80 -8.87
N GLY A 21 2.20 -3.69 -7.96
CA GLY A 21 1.35 -3.39 -6.78
C GLY A 21 -0.06 -2.85 -7.11
N GLY A 22 -0.82 -2.46 -6.10
CA GLY A 22 -2.14 -1.83 -6.29
C GLY A 22 -3.24 -2.81 -6.70
N TYR A 23 -4.18 -2.36 -7.52
CA TYR A 23 -5.41 -3.11 -7.87
C TYR A 23 -5.17 -4.45 -8.58
N ALA A 24 -4.10 -4.58 -9.37
CA ALA A 24 -3.78 -5.85 -10.02
C ALA A 24 -3.48 -6.96 -9.00
N MET A 25 -2.79 -6.61 -7.91
CA MET A 25 -2.51 -7.55 -6.83
C MET A 25 -3.77 -7.85 -6.01
N VAL A 26 -4.65 -6.87 -5.79
CA VAL A 26 -5.92 -7.07 -5.10
C VAL A 26 -6.77 -8.11 -5.85
N ALA A 27 -6.88 -7.99 -7.18
CA ALA A 27 -7.60 -8.97 -8.00
C ALA A 27 -7.00 -10.38 -7.92
N LEU A 28 -5.66 -10.49 -7.89
CA LEU A 28 -4.99 -11.78 -7.75
C LEU A 28 -5.20 -12.40 -6.35
N LEU A 29 -5.20 -11.58 -5.31
CA LEU A 29 -5.51 -12.02 -3.95
C LEU A 29 -6.96 -12.48 -3.82
N GLU A 30 -7.92 -11.77 -4.43
CA GLU A 30 -9.34 -12.16 -4.45
C GLU A 30 -9.49 -13.53 -5.11
N HIS A 31 -8.94 -13.69 -6.31
CA HIS A 31 -8.98 -14.96 -7.02
C HIS A 31 -8.40 -16.12 -6.19
N GLU A 32 -7.22 -15.94 -5.61
CA GLU A 32 -6.51 -16.99 -4.87
C GLU A 32 -7.19 -17.34 -3.53
N PHE A 33 -7.65 -16.35 -2.75
CA PHE A 33 -8.13 -16.58 -1.38
C PHE A 33 -9.65 -16.67 -1.24
N VAL A 34 -10.40 -16.05 -2.14
CA VAL A 34 -11.86 -16.10 -2.14
C VAL A 34 -12.36 -17.18 -3.11
N GLU A 35 -11.89 -17.18 -4.36
CA GLU A 35 -12.43 -18.07 -5.41
C GLU A 35 -11.79 -19.48 -5.35
N GLU A 36 -10.46 -19.57 -5.39
CA GLU A 36 -9.79 -20.89 -5.43
C GLU A 36 -9.73 -21.59 -4.08
N LYS A 37 -9.19 -20.91 -3.06
CA LYS A 37 -8.97 -21.54 -1.74
C LYS A 37 -10.17 -21.45 -0.82
N GLN A 38 -11.07 -20.50 -1.05
CA GLN A 38 -12.25 -20.24 -0.23
C GLN A 38 -11.89 -20.09 1.27
N TRP A 39 -10.76 -19.42 1.54
CA TRP A 39 -10.30 -19.23 2.92
C TRP A 39 -10.90 -17.99 3.58
N MET A 40 -11.57 -17.15 2.79
CA MET A 40 -12.32 -15.99 3.28
C MET A 40 -13.50 -15.69 2.35
N SER A 41 -14.54 -15.06 2.90
CA SER A 41 -15.68 -14.60 2.12
C SER A 41 -15.30 -13.33 1.32
N ARG A 42 -16.13 -12.99 0.34
CA ARG A 42 -15.95 -11.75 -0.45
C ARG A 42 -16.09 -10.50 0.42
N GLU A 43 -17.00 -10.50 1.38
CA GLU A 43 -17.20 -9.39 2.31
C GLU A 43 -15.96 -9.17 3.18
N GLU A 44 -15.46 -10.26 3.78
CA GLU A 44 -14.23 -10.21 4.58
C GLU A 44 -13.01 -9.77 3.76
N PHE A 45 -12.97 -10.12 2.47
CA PHE A 45 -11.91 -9.68 1.58
C PHE A 45 -11.98 -8.17 1.33
N LEU A 46 -13.18 -7.61 1.11
CA LEU A 46 -13.36 -6.16 0.94
C LEU A 46 -12.97 -5.38 2.21
N ASP A 47 -13.33 -5.89 3.37
CA ASP A 47 -12.90 -5.30 4.66
C ASP A 47 -11.38 -5.33 4.81
N MET A 48 -10.75 -6.42 4.44
CA MET A 48 -9.28 -6.54 4.42
C MET A 48 -8.64 -5.52 3.50
N VAL A 49 -9.19 -5.33 2.29
CA VAL A 49 -8.67 -4.32 1.33
C VAL A 49 -8.78 -2.91 1.92
N ALA A 50 -9.93 -2.56 2.52
CA ALA A 50 -10.13 -1.26 3.15
C ALA A 50 -9.12 -1.01 4.30
N ILE A 51 -8.86 -2.03 5.13
CA ILE A 51 -7.86 -1.96 6.21
C ILE A 51 -6.45 -1.83 5.62
N ALA A 52 -6.12 -2.61 4.59
CA ALA A 52 -4.81 -2.59 3.96
C ALA A 52 -4.50 -1.25 3.28
N GLU A 53 -5.51 -0.60 2.68
CA GLU A 53 -5.37 0.72 2.06
C GLU A 53 -5.29 1.85 3.09
N SER A 54 -5.98 1.72 4.21
CA SER A 54 -5.93 2.71 5.30
C SER A 54 -4.66 2.61 6.16
N THR A 55 -3.95 1.50 6.08
CA THR A 55 -2.71 1.27 6.84
C THR A 55 -1.52 1.82 6.06
N PRO A 56 -0.65 2.66 6.67
CA PRO A 56 0.55 3.15 6.02
C PRO A 56 1.46 1.99 5.60
N GLY A 57 1.80 1.94 4.29
CA GLY A 57 2.67 0.90 3.74
C GLY A 57 2.15 0.33 2.42
N PRO A 58 2.93 -0.56 1.76
CA PRO A 58 2.48 -1.22 0.54
C PRO A 58 1.25 -2.10 0.80
N VAL A 59 0.17 -1.89 0.05
CA VAL A 59 -1.08 -2.66 0.16
C VAL A 59 -0.82 -4.16 0.11
N ALA A 60 0.12 -4.59 -0.73
CA ALA A 60 0.58 -5.96 -0.85
C ALA A 60 1.05 -6.58 0.46
N VAL A 61 1.90 -5.86 1.19
CA VAL A 61 2.47 -6.30 2.46
C VAL A 61 1.42 -6.29 3.56
N ASN A 62 0.60 -5.22 3.60
CA ASN A 62 -0.50 -5.10 4.56
C ASN A 62 -1.53 -6.22 4.39
N SER A 63 -1.94 -6.50 3.14
CA SER A 63 -2.87 -7.60 2.81
C SER A 63 -2.28 -8.96 3.16
N ALA A 64 -1.00 -9.21 2.84
CA ALA A 64 -0.32 -10.45 3.18
C ALA A 64 -0.26 -10.67 4.70
N THR A 65 0.03 -9.61 5.44
CA THR A 65 0.06 -9.64 6.91
C THR A 65 -1.32 -9.95 7.49
N TYR A 66 -2.37 -9.29 7.00
CA TYR A 66 -3.74 -9.50 7.46
C TYR A 66 -4.23 -10.92 7.17
N ILE A 67 -4.12 -11.38 5.91
CA ILE A 67 -4.54 -12.73 5.51
C ILE A 67 -3.75 -13.78 6.29
N GLY A 68 -2.44 -13.56 6.43
CA GLY A 68 -1.56 -14.44 7.18
C GLY A 68 -1.95 -14.56 8.64
N TYR A 69 -2.26 -13.44 9.28
CA TYR A 69 -2.72 -13.42 10.66
C TYR A 69 -4.06 -14.14 10.83
N LYS A 70 -5.00 -13.90 9.95
CA LYS A 70 -6.32 -14.54 9.99
C LYS A 70 -6.23 -16.07 9.86
N ILE A 71 -5.35 -16.59 9.01
CA ILE A 71 -5.25 -18.01 8.71
C ILE A 71 -4.35 -18.76 9.70
N GLY A 72 -3.28 -18.15 10.16
CA GLY A 72 -2.24 -18.79 10.96
C GLY A 72 -1.72 -17.99 12.15
N GLY A 73 -2.48 -16.97 12.60
CA GLY A 73 -2.06 -16.11 13.71
C GLY A 73 -0.75 -15.38 13.42
N THR A 74 0.00 -15.05 14.45
CA THR A 74 1.28 -14.30 14.31
C THR A 74 2.31 -15.02 13.44
N ALA A 75 2.39 -16.34 13.51
CA ALA A 75 3.28 -17.14 12.66
C ALA A 75 2.86 -17.09 11.19
N GLY A 76 1.56 -17.11 10.91
CA GLY A 76 1.01 -16.93 9.57
C GLY A 76 1.29 -15.54 9.01
N ALA A 77 1.11 -14.49 9.81
CA ALA A 77 1.42 -13.12 9.43
C ALA A 77 2.90 -12.96 9.08
N ALA A 78 3.79 -13.42 9.93
CA ALA A 78 5.23 -13.35 9.68
C ALA A 78 5.65 -14.12 8.41
N ALA A 79 5.10 -15.33 8.22
CA ALA A 79 5.40 -16.17 7.06
C ALA A 79 4.91 -15.53 5.75
N SER A 80 3.68 -15.00 5.69
CA SER A 80 3.12 -14.39 4.49
C SER A 80 3.80 -13.06 4.15
N THR A 81 4.09 -12.23 5.15
CA THR A 81 4.82 -10.97 4.98
C THR A 81 6.24 -11.20 4.46
N ALA A 82 6.96 -12.15 5.04
CA ALA A 82 8.28 -12.54 4.56
C ALA A 82 8.20 -13.08 3.12
N ALA A 83 7.24 -13.95 2.82
CA ALA A 83 7.09 -14.57 1.51
C ALA A 83 6.82 -13.55 0.40
N VAL A 84 5.93 -12.57 0.62
CA VAL A 84 5.62 -11.55 -0.40
C VAL A 84 6.78 -10.59 -0.64
N SER A 85 7.59 -10.31 0.39
CA SER A 85 8.70 -9.36 0.32
C SER A 85 9.99 -10.00 -0.23
N LEU A 86 10.17 -11.31 -0.04
CA LEU A 86 11.41 -12.02 -0.34
C LEU A 86 11.83 -11.95 -1.82
N PRO A 87 10.94 -12.12 -2.82
CA PRO A 87 11.33 -12.01 -4.23
C PRO A 87 11.86 -10.61 -4.57
N SER A 88 11.19 -9.55 -4.13
CA SER A 88 11.63 -8.17 -4.35
C SER A 88 12.97 -7.90 -3.67
N PHE A 89 13.15 -8.38 -2.45
CA PHE A 89 14.41 -8.26 -1.72
C PHE A 89 15.57 -8.94 -2.46
N VAL A 90 15.36 -10.18 -2.95
CA VAL A 90 16.40 -10.92 -3.70
C VAL A 90 16.78 -10.20 -4.98
N VAL A 91 15.78 -9.70 -5.75
CA VAL A 91 16.04 -8.96 -6.99
C VAL A 91 16.85 -7.69 -6.72
N ILE A 92 16.43 -6.89 -5.73
CA ILE A 92 17.13 -5.66 -5.35
C ILE A 92 18.54 -5.98 -4.84
N TYR A 93 18.70 -7.02 -4.05
CA TYR A 93 20.00 -7.45 -3.54
C TYR A 93 20.96 -7.85 -4.68
N ILE A 94 20.50 -8.65 -5.63
CA ILE A 94 21.30 -9.04 -6.81
C ILE A 94 21.69 -7.79 -7.62
N ILE A 95 20.75 -6.88 -7.86
CA ILE A 95 21.04 -5.64 -8.58
C ILE A 95 22.07 -4.80 -7.83
N SER A 96 21.98 -4.73 -6.49
CA SER A 96 22.91 -3.95 -5.67
C SER A 96 24.35 -4.44 -5.72
N LEU A 97 24.58 -5.75 -5.87
CA LEU A 97 25.91 -6.34 -6.00
C LEU A 97 26.64 -5.90 -7.29
N PHE A 98 25.88 -5.57 -8.34
CA PHE A 98 26.41 -5.18 -9.64
C PHE A 98 26.07 -3.71 -9.97
N PHE A 99 25.65 -2.93 -8.97
CA PHE A 99 25.06 -1.60 -9.16
C PHE A 99 25.98 -0.64 -9.94
N ASP A 100 27.27 -0.57 -9.57
CA ASP A 100 28.23 0.30 -10.24
C ASP A 100 28.45 -0.08 -11.69
N ARG A 101 28.54 -1.38 -11.99
CA ARG A 101 28.64 -1.87 -13.38
C ARG A 101 27.34 -1.67 -14.14
N PHE A 102 26.21 -1.81 -13.49
CA PHE A 102 24.88 -1.64 -14.08
C PHE A 102 24.63 -0.17 -14.46
N LEU A 103 24.99 0.78 -13.61
CA LEU A 103 24.89 2.22 -13.89
C LEU A 103 25.90 2.75 -14.88
N SER A 104 27.07 2.10 -15.03
CA SER A 104 28.08 2.49 -16.03
C SER A 104 27.64 2.22 -17.46
N LEU A 105 26.63 1.36 -17.66
CA LEU A 105 26.04 1.11 -18.97
C LEU A 105 25.19 2.35 -19.39
N THR A 106 25.64 3.06 -20.43
CA THR A 106 24.97 4.27 -20.94
C THR A 106 23.50 4.03 -21.26
N VAL A 107 23.14 2.85 -21.75
CA VAL A 107 21.76 2.47 -22.07
C VAL A 107 20.90 2.45 -20.79
N VAL A 108 21.42 1.88 -19.71
CA VAL A 108 20.75 1.77 -18.42
C VAL A 108 20.59 3.17 -17.80
N ALA A 109 21.64 3.97 -17.77
CA ALA A 109 21.58 5.35 -17.26
C ALA A 109 20.54 6.19 -18.01
N ASN A 110 20.47 6.08 -19.33
CA ASN A 110 19.47 6.77 -20.13
C ASN A 110 18.05 6.23 -19.92
N ALA A 111 17.88 4.92 -19.74
CA ALA A 111 16.59 4.32 -19.39
C ALA A 111 16.06 4.84 -18.04
N PHE A 112 16.93 4.91 -17.01
CA PHE A 112 16.56 5.51 -15.73
C PHE A 112 16.15 6.98 -15.82
N LYS A 113 16.87 7.78 -16.62
CA LYS A 113 16.47 9.18 -16.88
C LYS A 113 15.10 9.26 -17.55
N GLY A 114 14.82 8.38 -18.51
CA GLY A 114 13.51 8.29 -19.16
C GLY A 114 12.40 7.91 -18.18
N ILE A 115 12.63 6.91 -17.32
CA ILE A 115 11.69 6.50 -16.28
C ILE A 115 11.41 7.65 -15.30
N GLN A 116 12.45 8.36 -14.84
CA GLN A 116 12.29 9.53 -13.96
C GLN A 116 11.43 10.62 -14.61
N ALA A 117 11.67 10.94 -15.88
CA ALA A 117 10.87 11.91 -16.62
C ALA A 117 9.39 11.46 -16.74
N CYS A 118 9.14 10.18 -17.03
CA CYS A 118 7.80 9.62 -17.08
C CYS A 118 7.09 9.68 -15.71
N VAL A 119 7.78 9.36 -14.62
CA VAL A 119 7.22 9.43 -13.25
C VAL A 119 6.84 10.88 -12.91
N VAL A 120 7.70 11.85 -13.19
CA VAL A 120 7.38 13.27 -12.98
C VAL A 120 6.15 13.69 -13.79
N TYR A 121 6.08 13.29 -15.07
CA TYR A 121 4.93 13.56 -15.92
C TYR A 121 3.63 12.92 -15.37
N LEU A 122 3.68 11.66 -14.92
CA LEU A 122 2.51 10.96 -14.37
C LEU A 122 2.01 11.63 -13.09
N ILE A 123 2.90 11.99 -12.18
CA ILE A 123 2.55 12.69 -10.93
C ILE A 123 1.93 14.06 -11.26
N LEU A 124 2.55 14.83 -12.14
CA LEU A 124 2.05 16.14 -12.56
C LEU A 124 0.69 16.02 -13.26
N SER A 125 0.54 15.06 -14.17
CA SER A 125 -0.72 14.78 -14.89
C SER A 125 -1.84 14.37 -13.94
N ALA A 126 -1.56 13.50 -12.95
CA ALA A 126 -2.50 13.12 -11.93
C ALA A 126 -2.92 14.32 -11.07
N GLY A 127 -1.96 15.11 -10.60
CA GLY A 127 -2.22 16.34 -9.85
C GLY A 127 -3.08 17.33 -10.62
N LEU A 128 -2.77 17.57 -11.90
CA LEU A 128 -3.56 18.46 -12.76
C LEU A 128 -4.99 17.94 -13.00
N LYS A 129 -5.17 16.61 -13.14
CA LYS A 129 -6.50 16.01 -13.26
C LYS A 129 -7.31 16.20 -11.98
N MET A 130 -6.70 15.97 -10.83
CA MET A 130 -7.36 16.19 -9.53
C MET A 130 -7.73 17.67 -9.35
N LEU A 131 -6.84 18.61 -9.68
CA LEU A 131 -7.12 20.05 -9.65
C LEU A 131 -8.29 20.45 -10.56
N LYS A 132 -8.42 19.83 -11.74
CA LYS A 132 -9.54 20.10 -12.66
C LYS A 132 -10.88 19.54 -12.17
N GLN A 133 -10.88 18.50 -11.35
CA GLN A 133 -12.06 17.87 -10.78
C GLN A 133 -12.56 18.57 -9.51
N LEU A 134 -11.70 19.38 -8.86
CA LEU A 134 -12.12 20.21 -7.73
C LEU A 134 -13.17 21.23 -8.19
N LYS A 135 -14.34 21.20 -7.58
CA LYS A 135 -15.31 22.29 -7.70
C LYS A 135 -14.62 23.55 -7.16
N LYS A 136 -14.68 24.64 -7.94
CA LYS A 136 -14.05 25.92 -7.59
C LYS A 136 -14.79 26.62 -6.42
N ASP A 137 -14.95 25.91 -5.32
CA ASP A 137 -15.45 26.52 -4.09
C ASP A 137 -14.25 27.11 -3.31
N THR A 138 -14.45 28.27 -2.75
CA THR A 138 -13.42 28.98 -1.98
C THR A 138 -12.90 28.11 -0.84
N PHE A 139 -13.72 27.21 -0.33
CA PHE A 139 -13.38 26.25 0.72
C PHE A 139 -12.39 25.19 0.24
N ASP A 140 -12.60 24.63 -0.97
CA ASP A 140 -11.69 23.64 -1.56
C ASP A 140 -10.32 24.26 -1.90
N LEU A 141 -10.31 25.53 -2.30
CA LEU A 141 -9.07 26.26 -2.57
C LEU A 141 -8.27 26.54 -1.28
N CYS A 142 -8.96 26.87 -0.19
CA CYS A 142 -8.35 27.04 1.13
C CYS A 142 -7.78 25.73 1.66
N ILE A 143 -8.48 24.61 1.49
CA ILE A 143 -7.99 23.28 1.87
C ILE A 143 -6.77 22.92 1.05
N LEU A 144 -6.77 23.15 -0.27
CA LEU A 144 -5.65 22.88 -1.14
C LEU A 144 -4.40 23.69 -0.76
N ALA A 145 -4.58 24.99 -0.47
CA ALA A 145 -3.51 25.86 0.02
C ALA A 145 -2.99 25.40 1.38
N ALA A 146 -3.89 24.98 2.24
CA ALA A 146 -3.55 24.47 3.56
C ALA A 146 -2.82 23.11 3.48
N VAL A 147 -3.21 22.16 2.61
CA VAL A 147 -2.57 20.85 2.39
C VAL A 147 -1.15 20.99 1.83
N SER A 148 -0.85 22.10 1.14
CA SER A 148 0.52 22.39 0.68
C SER A 148 1.52 22.65 1.82
N PHE A 149 1.03 22.94 3.02
CA PHE A 149 1.83 23.10 4.23
C PHE A 149 1.93 21.79 5.01
N SER A 150 2.89 20.94 4.64
CA SER A 150 3.37 19.74 5.37
C SER A 150 2.31 18.78 5.94
N SER A 151 2.15 17.62 5.33
CA SER A 151 1.25 16.51 5.76
C SER A 151 1.34 16.15 7.25
N ILE A 152 2.48 16.41 7.89
CA ILE A 152 2.73 16.15 9.31
C ILE A 152 1.84 17.03 10.20
N TYR A 153 1.66 18.31 9.86
CA TYR A 153 0.80 19.21 10.63
C TYR A 153 -0.68 18.79 10.57
N TYR A 154 -1.12 18.22 9.45
CA TYR A 154 -2.51 17.74 9.32
C TYR A 154 -2.79 16.49 10.13
N ILE A 155 -1.85 15.55 10.16
CA ILE A 155 -1.99 14.35 10.99
C ILE A 155 -2.08 14.75 12.46
N LEU A 156 -1.25 15.67 12.91
CA LEU A 156 -1.28 16.16 14.30
C LEU A 156 -2.54 16.95 14.61
N LEU A 157 -3.00 17.84 13.70
CA LEU A 157 -4.19 18.66 13.87
C LEU A 157 -5.48 17.82 13.84
N SER A 158 -5.59 16.87 12.90
CA SER A 158 -6.74 15.95 12.83
C SER A 158 -6.79 15.00 14.02
N GLY A 159 -5.63 14.52 14.48
CA GLY A 159 -5.52 13.73 15.71
C GLY A 159 -5.96 14.52 16.95
N ALA A 160 -5.47 15.75 17.10
CA ALA A 160 -5.87 16.64 18.21
C ALA A 160 -7.37 17.00 18.17
N ALA A 161 -7.91 17.30 16.98
CA ALA A 161 -9.35 17.57 16.79
C ALA A 161 -10.20 16.33 17.12
N GLY A 162 -9.78 15.14 16.70
CA GLY A 162 -10.45 13.88 17.02
C GLY A 162 -10.50 13.61 18.53
N VAL A 163 -9.37 13.82 19.23
CA VAL A 163 -9.31 13.70 20.70
C VAL A 163 -10.19 14.74 21.39
N LEU A 164 -10.21 15.98 20.91
CA LEU A 164 -11.07 17.06 21.45
C LEU A 164 -12.54 16.72 21.29
N VAL A 165 -12.97 16.29 20.11
CA VAL A 165 -14.37 15.87 19.87
C VAL A 165 -14.75 14.67 20.74
N TRP A 166 -13.84 13.72 20.92
CA TRP A 166 -14.07 12.57 21.80
C TRP A 166 -14.21 13.00 23.27
N LEU A 167 -13.36 13.91 23.76
CA LEU A 167 -13.43 14.45 25.11
C LEU A 167 -14.73 15.23 25.36
N VAL A 168 -15.16 16.06 24.41
CA VAL A 168 -16.41 16.81 24.49
C VAL A 168 -17.63 15.87 24.50
N LYS A 169 -17.64 14.84 23.64
CA LYS A 169 -18.70 13.83 23.65
C LYS A 169 -18.73 13.05 24.96
N LYS A 170 -17.58 12.70 25.52
CA LYS A 170 -17.48 12.00 26.81
C LYS A 170 -17.94 12.87 27.97
N ALA A 171 -17.64 14.18 27.97
CA ALA A 171 -18.10 15.13 28.95
C ALA A 171 -19.62 15.42 28.86
N GLY A 172 -20.19 15.36 27.64
CA GLY A 172 -21.64 15.53 27.42
C GLY A 172 -22.49 14.28 27.73
N ALA A 173 -21.90 13.09 27.74
CA ALA A 173 -22.58 11.82 28.06
C ALA A 173 -22.60 11.50 29.57
N GLY A 174 -22.09 12.37 30.40
CA GLY A 174 -22.03 12.25 31.86
C GLY A 174 -23.01 13.15 32.61
N LYS A 175 -24.05 13.67 31.93
CA LYS A 175 -25.21 14.41 32.54
C LYS A 175 -26.50 13.68 32.34
#